data_8a3708cd10a9817fa41ad334925df16e
#
_entry.id   8a3708cd10a9817fa41ad334925df16e
#
_cell.length_a   1.000
_cell.length_b   1.000
_cell.length_c   1.000
_cell.angle_alpha   90.00
_cell.angle_beta   90.00
_cell.angle_gamma   90.00
#
_symmetry.space_group_name_H-M   'P 1'
#
loop_
_entity.id
_entity.type
_entity.pdbx_description
1 polymer ?
#
loop_
_entity_poly.entity_id
_entity_poly.type
_entity_poly.pdbx_seq_one_letter_code
_entity_poly.pdbx_strand_id
1 'polypeptide(L)'
;MDPVNAAEITVRHNAEGRRYELVDAGRVVGATHYVPFGGDERIFYHTTVEESYGGRGLAARLVAFALDDTRALGQRIVAVCPYVRAYLAKHPEYRESVAPTRPEHLAAVPRG
;
A
#
# COMPACT_ATOMS: atom_id res chain seq x y z
N MET A 1 -21.03 -20.84 12.17
CA MET A 1 -20.45 -19.57 12.26
C MET A 1 -19.43 -19.35 11.20
N ASP A 2 -19.41 -18.21 10.64
CA ASP A 2 -18.53 -17.94 9.58
C ASP A 2 -17.13 -17.91 10.05
N PRO A 3 -16.29 -18.57 9.44
CA PRO A 3 -14.91 -18.44 9.73
C PRO A 3 -14.54 -17.00 9.43
N VAL A 4 -13.57 -16.75 8.82
CA VAL A 4 -13.16 -15.44 8.50
C VAL A 4 -14.07 -14.86 7.47
N ASN A 5 -14.62 -13.72 7.80
CA ASN A 5 -15.51 -13.00 6.93
C ASN A 5 -14.77 -11.76 6.48
N ALA A 6 -14.88 -11.45 5.20
CA ALA A 6 -14.18 -10.28 4.66
C ALA A 6 -14.59 -9.00 5.36
N ALA A 7 -15.81 -8.95 5.91
CA ALA A 7 -16.26 -7.77 6.63
C ALA A 7 -15.53 -7.57 7.95
N GLU A 8 -14.87 -8.61 8.47
CA GLU A 8 -14.11 -8.50 9.70
C GLU A 8 -12.66 -8.09 9.46
N ILE A 9 -12.25 -8.07 8.21
CA ILE A 9 -10.90 -7.69 7.86
C ILE A 9 -10.90 -6.21 7.53
N THR A 10 -10.06 -5.46 8.19
CA THR A 10 -10.00 -4.02 8.02
C THR A 10 -8.61 -3.60 7.58
N VAL A 11 -8.52 -2.38 7.07
CA VAL A 11 -7.24 -1.77 6.71
C VAL A 11 -7.04 -0.58 7.62
N ARG A 12 -5.85 -0.44 8.18
CA ARG A 12 -5.55 0.73 9.00
C ARG A 12 -4.20 1.32 8.62
N HIS A 13 -4.06 2.61 8.86
CA HIS A 13 -2.80 3.30 8.63
C HIS A 13 -1.98 3.29 9.91
N ASN A 14 -0.82 2.70 9.86
CA ASN A 14 0.15 2.75 10.94
C ASN A 14 1.21 3.76 10.54
N ALA A 15 0.97 5.04 10.86
CA ALA A 15 1.85 6.13 10.42
C ALA A 15 3.22 6.03 11.06
N GLU A 16 3.28 5.61 12.30
CA GLU A 16 4.53 5.47 13.01
C GLU A 16 5.41 4.41 12.36
N GLY A 17 4.80 3.30 11.92
CA GLY A 17 5.52 2.25 11.23
C GLY A 17 5.66 2.47 9.73
N ARG A 18 5.10 3.55 9.21
CA ARG A 18 5.15 3.90 7.78
C ARG A 18 4.60 2.77 6.92
N ARG A 19 3.41 2.30 7.28
CA ARG A 19 2.76 1.25 6.50
C ARG A 19 1.26 1.28 6.72
N TYR A 20 0.54 0.70 5.77
CA TYR A 20 -0.87 0.39 5.91
C TYR A 20 -0.99 -1.09 6.17
N GLU A 21 -1.85 -1.48 7.09
CA GLU A 21 -1.93 -2.85 7.57
C GLU A 21 -3.29 -3.44 7.31
N LEU A 22 -3.29 -4.70 6.87
CA LEU A 22 -4.50 -5.49 6.73
C LEU A 22 -4.65 -6.27 8.03
N VAL A 23 -5.77 -6.10 8.71
CA VAL A 23 -5.95 -6.63 10.06
C VAL A 23 -7.14 -7.56 10.10
N ASP A 24 -6.95 -8.76 10.63
CA ASP A 24 -8.01 -9.73 10.83
C ASP A 24 -8.05 -10.06 12.31
N ALA A 25 -9.16 -9.68 12.96
CA ALA A 25 -9.38 -9.97 14.37
C ALA A 25 -8.20 -9.52 15.24
N GLY A 26 -7.68 -8.34 14.97
CA GLY A 26 -6.58 -7.76 15.74
C GLY A 26 -5.20 -8.21 15.32
N ARG A 27 -5.09 -9.12 14.36
CA ARG A 27 -3.80 -9.63 13.92
C ARG A 27 -3.46 -9.06 12.54
N VAL A 28 -2.25 -8.56 12.39
CA VAL A 28 -1.79 -8.03 11.09
C VAL A 28 -1.48 -9.21 10.18
N VAL A 29 -2.16 -9.26 9.04
CA VAL A 29 -2.00 -10.35 8.07
C VAL A 29 -1.48 -9.85 6.72
N GLY A 30 -1.23 -8.57 6.59
CA GLY A 30 -0.64 -8.01 5.38
C GLY A 30 -0.28 -6.57 5.61
N ALA A 31 0.57 -6.03 4.76
CA ALA A 31 0.97 -4.63 4.85
C ALA A 31 1.54 -4.13 3.54
N THR A 32 1.38 -2.83 3.30
CA THR A 32 2.09 -2.15 2.22
C THR A 32 2.89 -1.03 2.84
N HIS A 33 4.18 -1.03 2.55
CA HIS A 33 5.16 -0.17 3.22
C HIS A 33 5.56 1.00 2.34
N TYR A 34 5.75 2.16 2.97
CA TYR A 34 6.17 3.35 2.24
C TYR A 34 7.20 4.14 3.05
N VAL A 35 7.87 5.06 2.37
CA VAL A 35 8.67 6.07 3.04
C VAL A 35 8.29 7.42 2.46
N PRO A 36 8.26 8.48 3.30
CA PRO A 36 8.03 9.83 2.78
C PRO A 36 9.26 10.32 2.03
N PHE A 37 9.05 11.17 1.06
CA PHE A 37 10.13 11.71 0.25
C PHE A 37 9.80 13.14 -0.16
N GLY A 38 10.73 14.05 0.07
CA GLY A 38 10.61 15.42 -0.40
C GLY A 38 9.45 16.23 0.17
N GLY A 39 8.76 15.72 1.17
CA GLY A 39 7.65 16.42 1.80
C GLY A 39 6.30 16.26 1.13
N ASP A 40 6.27 15.83 -0.13
CA ASP A 40 5.02 15.71 -0.88
C ASP A 40 4.85 14.40 -1.62
N GLU A 41 5.74 13.43 -1.38
CA GLU A 41 5.67 12.13 -2.05
C GLU A 41 5.76 11.01 -1.05
N ARG A 42 5.16 9.87 -1.40
CA ARG A 42 5.31 8.62 -0.67
C ARG A 42 5.78 7.56 -1.63
N ILE A 43 6.87 6.90 -1.27
CA ILE A 43 7.44 5.82 -2.07
C ILE A 43 6.92 4.51 -1.51
N PHE A 44 6.06 3.82 -2.25
CA PHE A 44 5.57 2.51 -1.85
C PHE A 44 6.53 1.47 -2.41
N TYR A 45 7.16 0.69 -1.53
CA TYR A 45 8.26 -0.16 -1.96
C TYR A 45 8.05 -1.65 -1.65
N HIS A 46 7.08 -2.03 -0.85
CA HIS A 46 6.94 -3.44 -0.49
C HIS A 46 5.52 -3.73 -0.02
N THR A 47 4.92 -4.80 -0.54
CA THR A 47 3.57 -5.21 -0.18
C THR A 47 3.58 -6.71 0.07
N THR A 48 3.01 -7.15 1.20
CA THR A 48 2.89 -8.57 1.51
C THR A 48 1.50 -8.86 2.05
N VAL A 49 1.01 -10.06 1.80
CA VAL A 49 -0.21 -10.59 2.42
C VAL A 49 0.11 -12.04 2.74
N GLU A 50 -0.26 -12.48 3.93
CA GLU A 50 -0.04 -13.89 4.32
C GLU A 50 -0.67 -14.81 3.30
N GLU A 51 0.02 -15.91 3.03
CA GLU A 51 -0.37 -16.84 1.99
C GLU A 51 -1.79 -17.35 2.19
N SER A 52 -2.18 -17.61 3.42
CA SER A 52 -3.51 -18.13 3.72
C SER A 52 -4.63 -17.13 3.40
N TYR A 53 -4.27 -15.87 3.19
CA TYR A 53 -5.22 -14.82 2.84
C TYR A 53 -5.16 -14.45 1.36
N GLY A 54 -4.36 -15.15 0.59
CA GLY A 54 -4.23 -14.89 -0.85
C GLY A 54 -5.48 -15.28 -1.60
N GLY A 55 -5.64 -14.71 -2.80
CA GLY A 55 -6.74 -15.08 -3.68
C GLY A 55 -8.10 -14.51 -3.32
N ARG A 56 -8.15 -13.59 -2.37
CA ARG A 56 -9.41 -12.98 -1.93
C ARG A 56 -9.51 -11.51 -2.29
N GLY A 57 -8.59 -11.00 -3.09
CA GLY A 57 -8.59 -9.58 -3.43
C GLY A 57 -8.16 -8.67 -2.30
N LEU A 58 -7.58 -9.23 -1.25
CA LEU A 58 -7.23 -8.43 -0.07
C LEU A 58 -6.04 -7.53 -0.32
N ALA A 59 -5.08 -7.97 -1.12
CA ALA A 59 -3.94 -7.12 -1.48
C ALA A 59 -4.40 -5.90 -2.25
N ALA A 60 -5.34 -6.07 -3.17
CA ALA A 60 -5.89 -4.96 -3.92
C ALA A 60 -6.64 -4.00 -3.00
N ARG A 61 -7.38 -4.53 -2.04
CA ARG A 61 -8.12 -3.72 -1.08
C ARG A 61 -7.18 -2.90 -0.21
N LEU A 62 -6.09 -3.54 0.23
CA LEU A 62 -5.06 -2.87 1.04
C LEU A 62 -4.41 -1.73 0.26
N VAL A 63 -4.00 -2.01 -0.97
CA VAL A 63 -3.33 -1.01 -1.80
C VAL A 63 -4.29 0.12 -2.17
N ALA A 64 -5.54 -0.21 -2.51
CA ALA A 64 -6.53 0.83 -2.83
C ALA A 64 -6.69 1.80 -1.67
N PHE A 65 -6.82 1.28 -0.45
CA PHE A 65 -6.95 2.13 0.73
C PHE A 65 -5.73 3.02 0.90
N ALA A 66 -4.53 2.43 0.77
CA ALA A 66 -3.29 3.17 0.97
C ALA A 66 -3.12 4.29 -0.05
N LEU A 67 -3.44 4.01 -1.31
CA LEU A 67 -3.29 5.01 -2.36
C LEU A 67 -4.36 6.10 -2.26
N ASP A 68 -5.58 5.73 -1.89
CA ASP A 68 -6.65 6.72 -1.69
C ASP A 68 -6.31 7.65 -0.54
N ASP A 69 -5.80 7.11 0.56
CA ASP A 69 -5.42 7.93 1.72
C ASP A 69 -4.26 8.86 1.38
N THR A 70 -3.27 8.35 0.64
CA THR A 70 -2.13 9.15 0.20
C THR A 70 -2.61 10.33 -0.64
N ARG A 71 -3.52 10.05 -1.57
CA ARG A 71 -4.08 11.08 -2.44
C ARG A 71 -4.89 12.10 -1.64
N ALA A 72 -5.67 11.63 -0.68
CA ALA A 72 -6.48 12.51 0.17
C ALA A 72 -5.61 13.44 1.02
N LEU A 73 -4.39 13.02 1.34
CA LEU A 73 -3.45 13.84 2.08
C LEU A 73 -2.68 14.81 1.18
N GLY A 74 -3.01 14.85 -0.11
CA GLY A 74 -2.34 15.74 -1.05
C GLY A 74 -0.95 15.29 -1.44
N GLN A 75 -0.63 14.01 -1.22
CA GLN A 75 0.70 13.49 -1.53
C GLN A 75 0.68 12.71 -2.82
N ARG A 76 1.81 12.64 -3.49
CA ARG A 76 1.95 11.91 -4.74
C ARG A 76 2.50 10.53 -4.47
N ILE A 77 2.15 9.60 -5.35
CA ILE A 77 2.49 8.19 -5.23
C ILE A 77 3.70 7.89 -6.10
N VAL A 78 4.75 7.29 -5.52
CA VAL A 78 5.87 6.77 -6.26
C VAL A 78 5.86 5.26 -6.08
N ALA A 79 5.75 4.51 -7.17
CA ALA A 79 5.57 3.06 -7.11
C ALA A 79 6.87 2.36 -7.44
N VAL A 80 7.61 1.95 -6.41
CA VAL A 80 8.76 1.08 -6.55
C VAL A 80 8.31 -0.37 -6.43
N CYS A 81 7.33 -0.64 -5.59
CA CYS A 81 6.79 -1.97 -5.38
C CYS A 81 6.15 -2.51 -6.66
N PRO A 82 6.54 -3.70 -7.13
CA PRO A 82 5.95 -4.27 -8.35
C PRO A 82 4.44 -4.44 -8.27
N TYR A 83 3.92 -4.79 -7.11
CA TYR A 83 2.48 -4.96 -6.97
C TYR A 83 1.75 -3.63 -7.13
N VAL A 84 2.24 -2.57 -6.50
CA VAL A 84 1.62 -1.25 -6.60
C VAL A 84 1.71 -0.74 -8.04
N ARG A 85 2.85 -0.99 -8.68
CA ARG A 85 3.03 -0.60 -10.08
C ARG A 85 2.01 -1.29 -10.99
N ALA A 86 1.81 -2.58 -10.80
CA ALA A 86 0.84 -3.33 -11.58
C ALA A 86 -0.59 -2.87 -11.28
N TYR A 87 -0.87 -2.56 -10.02
CA TYR A 87 -2.16 -2.05 -9.63
C TYR A 87 -2.47 -0.74 -10.34
N LEU A 88 -1.51 0.17 -10.35
CA LEU A 88 -1.68 1.48 -10.99
C LEU A 88 -1.88 1.36 -12.50
N ALA A 89 -1.25 0.36 -13.12
CA ALA A 89 -1.43 0.14 -14.56
C ALA A 89 -2.87 -0.21 -14.91
N LYS A 90 -3.60 -0.82 -13.96
CA LYS A 90 -5.00 -1.20 -14.16
C LYS A 90 -5.97 -0.16 -13.64
N HIS A 91 -5.48 0.89 -12.99
CA HIS A 91 -6.34 1.90 -12.35
C HIS A 91 -5.90 3.30 -12.75
N PRO A 92 -6.24 3.71 -13.99
CA PRO A 92 -5.79 5.02 -14.49
C PRO A 92 -6.35 6.21 -13.74
N GLU A 93 -7.35 5.99 -12.88
CA GLU A 93 -7.89 7.08 -12.07
C GLU A 93 -6.87 7.69 -11.13
N TYR A 94 -5.74 7.01 -10.87
CA TYR A 94 -4.68 7.55 -10.02
C TYR A 94 -3.62 8.32 -10.79
N ARG A 95 -3.74 8.39 -12.11
CA ARG A 95 -2.65 8.89 -12.98
C ARG A 95 -2.13 10.25 -12.55
N GLU A 96 -3.02 11.17 -12.19
CA GLU A 96 -2.59 12.52 -11.84
C GLU A 96 -1.90 12.60 -10.48
N SER A 97 -2.06 11.56 -9.68
CA SER A 97 -1.46 11.51 -8.35
C SER A 97 -0.14 10.73 -8.34
N VAL A 98 0.29 10.21 -9.49
CA VAL A 98 1.49 9.38 -9.56
C VAL A 98 2.65 10.21 -10.08
N ALA A 99 3.78 10.14 -9.37
CA ALA A 99 5.03 10.74 -9.84
C ALA A 99 5.91 9.64 -10.41
N PRO A 100 6.66 9.93 -11.49
CA PRO A 100 7.54 8.89 -12.04
C PRO A 100 8.66 8.55 -11.06
N THR A 101 9.08 7.29 -11.09
CA THR A 101 10.16 6.82 -10.25
C THR A 101 11.49 7.33 -10.78
N ARG A 102 12.30 7.92 -9.89
CA ARG A 102 13.62 8.45 -10.23
C ARG A 102 14.68 7.71 -9.43
N PRO A 103 15.96 7.79 -9.82
CA PRO A 103 17.03 7.11 -9.09
C PRO A 103 17.10 7.48 -7.61
N GLU A 104 16.84 8.74 -7.28
CA GLU A 104 16.88 9.16 -5.88
C GLU A 104 15.77 8.49 -5.06
N HIS A 105 14.66 8.14 -5.69
CA HIS A 105 13.60 7.38 -5.00
C HIS A 105 14.11 5.99 -4.64
N LEU A 106 14.80 5.35 -5.57
CA LEU A 106 15.33 4.00 -5.32
C LEU A 106 16.36 4.03 -4.21
N ALA A 107 17.17 5.07 -4.15
CA ALA A 107 18.18 5.22 -3.11
C ALA A 107 17.56 5.44 -1.74
N ALA A 108 16.34 5.93 -1.68
CA ALA A 108 15.65 6.22 -0.41
C ALA A 108 14.94 5.01 0.17
N VAL A 109 14.79 3.94 -0.60
CA VAL A 109 14.06 2.75 -0.16
C VAL A 109 14.90 2.01 0.89
N PRO A 110 14.30 1.65 2.04
CA PRO A 110 15.04 0.89 3.05
C PRO A 110 15.47 -0.47 2.53
N ARG A 111 16.61 -0.93 2.99
CA ARG A 111 17.10 -2.25 2.64
C ARG A 111 16.78 -3.22 3.74
N GLY A 112 16.49 -4.40 3.37
CA GLY A 112 16.37 -5.46 4.28
C GLY A 112 15.15 -5.85 4.80
#